data_5b5644a6496577bb0b11b1e6363996d3
#
_entry.id   5b5644a6496577bb0b11b1e6363996d3
#
_cell.length_a   1.000
_cell.length_b   1.000
_cell.length_c   1.000
_cell.angle_alpha   90.00
_cell.angle_beta   90.00
_cell.angle_gamma   90.00
#
_symmetry.space_group_name_H-M   'P 1'
#
loop_
_entity.id
_entity.type
_entity.pdbx_description
1 polymer ?
#
loop_
_entity_poly.entity_id
_entity_poly.type
_entity_poly.pdbx_seq_one_letter_code
_entity_poly.pdbx_strand_id
1 'polypeptide(L)'
;SGAGPSPDRFVALGSEGALGIITEGWARLQGRPTYKATAGYRFTDFFDAARAVRAVSQAGLYPANVRIVDGTELQVNGAGDGSFTLMVVSFESADHPVDAWMERAEECCLDHGGTVDVPWRDNPDAHLQGAVGAWRTAFIRMPYNREQLTPRGIISDTFETAITWDRFEEFY
;
A
#
# COMPACT_ATOMS: atom_id res chain seq x y z
N SER A 1 -7.83 -21.43 17.02
CA SER A 1 -9.21 -21.47 16.55
C SER A 1 -9.43 -20.36 15.53
N GLY A 2 -10.18 -20.66 14.47
CA GLY A 2 -10.52 -19.67 13.44
C GLY A 2 -11.62 -18.69 13.85
N ALA A 3 -12.11 -18.76 15.07
CA ALA A 3 -13.32 -18.06 15.48
C ALA A 3 -13.07 -16.66 16.05
N GLY A 4 -11.95 -16.05 15.76
CA GLY A 4 -11.66 -14.68 16.16
C GLY A 4 -10.24 -14.48 16.68
N PRO A 5 -9.87 -13.24 16.95
CA PRO A 5 -8.56 -12.93 17.47
C PRO A 5 -8.41 -13.44 18.89
N SER A 6 -7.35 -14.22 19.14
CA SER A 6 -6.97 -14.59 20.50
C SER A 6 -6.11 -13.48 21.12
N PRO A 7 -6.13 -13.31 22.44
CA PRO A 7 -5.23 -12.39 23.14
C PRO A 7 -3.76 -12.60 22.78
N ASP A 8 -3.35 -13.85 22.58
CA ASP A 8 -1.98 -14.21 22.20
C ASP A 8 -1.55 -13.61 20.86
N ARG A 9 -2.44 -13.53 19.88
CA ARG A 9 -2.16 -12.89 18.60
C ARG A 9 -2.00 -11.39 18.72
N PHE A 10 -2.82 -10.73 19.53
CA PHE A 10 -2.70 -9.29 19.75
C PHE A 10 -1.46 -8.93 20.57
N VAL A 11 -1.14 -9.74 21.57
CA VAL A 11 -0.03 -9.45 22.48
C VAL A 11 1.31 -9.79 21.84
N ALA A 12 1.43 -10.90 21.11
CA ALA A 12 2.70 -11.35 20.56
C ALA A 12 3.03 -10.74 19.19
N LEU A 13 2.04 -10.69 18.26
CA LEU A 13 2.23 -10.14 16.92
C LEU A 13 2.20 -8.60 16.98
N GLY A 14 3.26 -7.96 16.49
CA GLY A 14 3.41 -6.50 16.51
C GLY A 14 4.01 -5.95 17.80
N SER A 15 4.41 -6.79 18.75
CA SER A 15 5.08 -6.34 19.97
C SER A 15 6.56 -5.98 19.79
N GLU A 16 7.13 -6.27 18.63
CA GLU A 16 8.54 -6.03 18.28
C GLU A 16 9.54 -6.56 19.33
N GLY A 17 9.18 -7.62 20.01
CA GLY A 17 9.99 -8.24 21.06
C GLY A 17 9.84 -7.61 22.45
N ALA A 18 9.01 -6.56 22.61
CA ALA A 18 8.82 -5.90 23.91
C ALA A 18 8.13 -6.80 24.95
N LEU A 19 7.25 -7.70 24.51
CA LEU A 19 6.45 -8.56 25.38
C LEU A 19 6.94 -10.01 25.44
N GLY A 20 7.90 -10.38 24.60
CA GLY A 20 8.43 -11.73 24.59
C GLY A 20 9.13 -12.11 23.29
N ILE A 21 9.62 -13.33 23.25
CA ILE A 21 10.27 -13.91 22.06
C ILE A 21 9.37 -15.01 21.53
N ILE A 22 8.98 -14.91 20.25
CA ILE A 22 8.22 -15.95 19.55
C ILE A 22 9.20 -17.05 19.16
N THR A 23 9.02 -18.25 19.72
CA THR A 23 9.89 -19.41 19.45
C THR A 23 9.34 -20.34 18.37
N GLU A 24 8.04 -20.30 18.14
CA GLU A 24 7.38 -21.16 17.16
C GLU A 24 6.09 -20.49 16.68
N GLY A 25 5.70 -20.72 15.43
CA GLY A 25 4.48 -20.19 14.86
C GLY A 25 3.95 -21.03 13.68
N TRP A 26 2.63 -21.02 13.50
CA TRP A 26 1.96 -21.65 12.36
C TRP A 26 1.45 -20.56 11.42
N ALA A 27 1.91 -20.59 10.17
CA ALA A 27 1.45 -19.71 9.12
C ALA A 27 0.55 -20.47 8.13
N ARG A 28 -0.57 -19.84 7.75
CA ARG A 28 -1.38 -20.34 6.63
C ARG A 28 -0.69 -19.99 5.32
N LEU A 29 -0.28 -21.02 4.58
CA LEU A 29 0.30 -20.85 3.25
C LEU A 29 -0.80 -20.79 2.19
N GLN A 30 -0.58 -19.99 1.18
CA GLN A 30 -1.40 -19.91 -0.04
C GLN A 30 -0.56 -20.27 -1.25
N GLY A 31 -1.22 -20.64 -2.35
CA GLY A 31 -0.56 -20.82 -3.65
C GLY A 31 0.12 -19.51 -4.08
N ARG A 32 1.29 -19.63 -4.73
CA ARG A 32 1.95 -18.46 -5.30
C ARG A 32 1.06 -17.86 -6.38
N PRO A 33 0.81 -16.54 -6.38
CA PRO A 33 -0.05 -15.93 -7.39
C PRO A 33 0.53 -16.12 -8.80
N THR A 34 -0.31 -16.62 -9.69
CA THR A 34 -0.01 -16.79 -11.13
C THR A 34 -0.48 -15.56 -11.90
N TYR A 35 -1.62 -15.01 -11.51
CA TYR A 35 -2.21 -13.81 -12.09
C TYR A 35 -1.91 -12.61 -11.20
N LYS A 36 -1.33 -11.57 -11.80
CA LYS A 36 -0.97 -10.33 -11.11
C LYS A 36 -1.23 -9.15 -12.02
N ALA A 37 -1.77 -8.10 -11.46
CA ALA A 37 -1.86 -6.80 -12.11
C ALA A 37 -1.54 -5.71 -11.11
N THR A 38 -0.78 -4.70 -11.54
CA THR A 38 -0.45 -3.51 -10.76
C THR A 38 -0.63 -2.28 -11.62
N ALA A 39 -1.23 -1.24 -11.08
CA ALA A 39 -1.35 0.07 -11.72
C ALA A 39 -0.93 1.18 -10.78
N GLY A 40 -0.47 2.29 -11.35
CA GLY A 40 -0.24 3.56 -10.68
C GLY A 40 -1.13 4.65 -11.24
N TYR A 41 -1.72 5.44 -10.37
CA TYR A 41 -2.57 6.59 -10.73
C TYR A 41 -2.06 7.84 -10.04
N ARG A 42 -2.05 8.97 -10.76
CA ARG A 42 -1.73 10.29 -10.20
C ARG A 42 -3.01 11.08 -9.93
N PHE A 43 -3.00 11.75 -8.80
CA PHE A 43 -4.03 12.70 -8.40
C PHE A 43 -3.37 14.05 -8.08
N THR A 44 -4.04 15.13 -8.43
CA THR A 44 -3.58 16.48 -8.06
C THR A 44 -3.95 16.82 -6.62
N ASP A 45 -5.01 16.22 -6.11
CA ASP A 45 -5.49 16.39 -4.74
C ASP A 45 -5.42 15.08 -3.95
N PHE A 46 -4.92 15.14 -2.73
CA PHE A 46 -4.79 13.98 -1.86
C PHE A 46 -6.14 13.39 -1.45
N PHE A 47 -7.13 14.25 -1.22
CA PHE A 47 -8.47 13.79 -0.81
C PHE A 47 -9.24 13.14 -1.96
N ASP A 48 -8.99 13.54 -3.22
CA ASP A 48 -9.50 12.81 -4.39
C ASP A 48 -8.94 11.39 -4.44
N ALA A 49 -7.64 11.23 -4.20
CA ALA A 49 -7.02 9.91 -4.07
C ALA A 49 -7.63 9.10 -2.91
N ALA A 50 -7.88 9.72 -1.76
CA ALA A 50 -8.51 9.08 -0.61
C ALA A 50 -9.96 8.63 -0.94
N ARG A 51 -10.72 9.44 -1.68
CA ARG A 51 -12.06 9.08 -2.16
C ARG A 51 -12.01 7.88 -3.12
N ALA A 52 -11.02 7.84 -4.00
CA ALA A 52 -10.79 6.69 -4.88
C ALA A 52 -10.45 5.42 -4.09
N VAL A 53 -9.56 5.50 -3.09
CA VAL A 53 -9.26 4.37 -2.18
C VAL A 53 -10.51 3.88 -1.47
N ARG A 54 -11.34 4.79 -0.97
CA ARG A 54 -12.62 4.44 -0.36
C ARG A 54 -13.53 3.69 -1.34
N ALA A 55 -13.65 4.19 -2.57
CA ALA A 55 -14.48 3.57 -3.60
C ALA A 55 -14.00 2.14 -3.92
N VAL A 56 -12.70 1.95 -4.14
CA VAL A 56 -12.10 0.62 -4.37
C VAL A 56 -12.34 -0.31 -3.18
N SER A 57 -12.11 0.17 -1.96
CA SER A 57 -12.25 -0.64 -0.75
C SER A 57 -13.70 -1.06 -0.48
N GLN A 58 -14.67 -0.20 -0.83
CA GLN A 58 -16.10 -0.46 -0.61
C GLN A 58 -16.76 -1.20 -1.78
N ALA A 59 -16.09 -1.33 -2.93
CA ALA A 59 -16.58 -2.07 -4.08
C ALA A 59 -16.51 -3.60 -3.93
N GLY A 60 -15.97 -4.12 -2.83
CA GLY A 60 -15.86 -5.55 -2.58
C GLY A 60 -14.80 -6.25 -3.44
N LEU A 61 -13.81 -5.52 -3.93
CA LEU A 61 -12.78 -6.04 -4.83
C LEU A 61 -11.63 -6.76 -4.12
N TYR A 62 -11.37 -6.42 -2.86
CA TYR A 62 -10.31 -7.02 -2.04
C TYR A 62 -8.92 -6.98 -2.70
N PRO A 63 -8.37 -5.81 -3.06
CA PRO A 63 -7.07 -5.71 -3.67
C PRO A 63 -5.97 -6.29 -2.76
N ALA A 64 -4.94 -6.88 -3.36
CA ALA A 64 -3.76 -7.35 -2.64
C ALA A 64 -2.95 -6.17 -2.05
N ASN A 65 -3.00 -5.02 -2.73
CA ASN A 65 -2.45 -3.76 -2.23
C ASN A 65 -3.29 -2.60 -2.78
N VAL A 66 -3.66 -1.68 -1.90
CA VAL A 66 -4.15 -0.34 -2.26
C VAL A 66 -3.54 0.67 -1.31
N ARG A 67 -2.86 1.67 -1.88
CA ARG A 67 -2.12 2.67 -1.10
C ARG A 67 -2.07 4.00 -1.82
N ILE A 68 -2.18 5.08 -1.06
CA ILE A 68 -1.84 6.41 -1.52
C ILE A 68 -0.57 6.90 -0.83
N VAL A 69 0.22 7.66 -1.55
CA VAL A 69 1.47 8.27 -1.10
C VAL A 69 1.38 9.74 -1.44
N ASP A 70 1.50 10.59 -0.45
CA ASP A 70 1.43 12.04 -0.67
C ASP A 70 2.67 12.58 -1.40
N GLY A 71 2.54 13.82 -1.92
CA GLY A 71 3.61 14.45 -2.69
C GLY A 71 4.89 14.65 -1.89
N THR A 72 4.80 14.94 -0.60
CA THR A 72 5.99 15.14 0.26
C THR A 72 6.75 13.83 0.41
N GLU A 73 6.05 12.73 0.68
CA GLU A 73 6.68 11.41 0.77
C GLU A 73 7.32 10.99 -0.57
N LEU A 74 6.64 11.25 -1.69
CA LEU A 74 7.20 10.98 -3.03
C LEU A 74 8.48 11.77 -3.27
N GLN A 75 8.52 13.04 -2.89
CA GLN A 75 9.69 13.90 -3.06
C GLN A 75 10.86 13.43 -2.17
N VAL A 76 10.60 13.17 -0.90
CA VAL A 76 11.62 12.70 0.06
C VAL A 76 12.23 11.37 -0.37
N ASN A 77 11.44 10.49 -0.95
CA ASN A 77 11.88 9.17 -1.42
C ASN A 77 12.41 9.17 -2.86
N GLY A 78 12.45 10.33 -3.54
CA GLY A 78 12.91 10.43 -4.93
C GLY A 78 12.00 9.73 -5.94
N ALA A 79 10.73 9.54 -5.60
CA ALA A 79 9.72 8.92 -6.46
C ALA A 79 8.83 9.93 -7.20
N GLY A 80 8.98 11.21 -6.92
CA GLY A 80 8.26 12.31 -7.57
C GLY A 80 8.82 13.68 -7.17
N ASP A 81 8.26 14.72 -7.74
CA ASP A 81 8.65 16.12 -7.49
C ASP A 81 7.80 16.81 -6.41
N GLY A 82 6.88 16.09 -5.81
CA GLY A 82 5.96 16.61 -4.81
C GLY A 82 4.65 17.20 -5.36
N SER A 83 4.49 17.25 -6.67
CA SER A 83 3.34 17.92 -7.32
C SER A 83 2.08 17.07 -7.41
N PHE A 84 2.15 15.80 -7.04
CA PHE A 84 1.02 14.85 -7.15
C PHE A 84 0.99 13.86 -6.00
N THR A 85 -0.16 13.26 -5.80
CA THR A 85 -0.36 12.08 -4.95
C THR A 85 -0.37 10.84 -5.83
N LEU A 86 0.40 9.82 -5.46
CA LEU A 86 0.41 8.52 -6.14
C LEU A 86 -0.56 7.57 -5.46
N MET A 87 -1.44 6.93 -6.23
CA MET A 87 -2.18 5.75 -5.79
C MET A 87 -1.67 4.51 -6.49
N VAL A 88 -1.36 3.49 -5.72
CA VAL A 88 -0.95 2.17 -6.24
C VAL A 88 -2.05 1.17 -5.92
N VAL A 89 -2.49 0.43 -6.94
CA VAL A 89 -3.47 -0.66 -6.80
C VAL A 89 -2.88 -1.93 -7.38
N SER A 90 -3.01 -3.05 -6.68
CA SER A 90 -2.64 -4.34 -7.25
C SER A 90 -3.58 -5.45 -6.81
N PHE A 91 -3.77 -6.42 -7.71
CA PHE A 91 -4.49 -7.65 -7.47
C PHE A 91 -3.61 -8.85 -7.76
N GLU A 92 -3.81 -9.91 -6.99
CA GLU A 92 -3.10 -11.16 -7.13
C GLU A 92 -4.07 -12.34 -6.96
N SER A 93 -3.95 -13.36 -7.81
CA SER A 93 -4.71 -14.60 -7.71
C SER A 93 -3.86 -15.80 -8.12
N ALA A 94 -4.08 -16.93 -7.47
CA ALA A 94 -3.42 -18.19 -7.81
C ALA A 94 -4.19 -19.01 -8.86
N ASP A 95 -5.50 -18.75 -9.05
CA ASP A 95 -6.39 -19.62 -9.81
C ASP A 95 -7.18 -18.96 -10.95
N HIS A 96 -7.33 -17.62 -10.94
CA HIS A 96 -8.13 -16.93 -11.97
C HIS A 96 -7.54 -15.56 -12.35
N PRO A 97 -7.83 -15.07 -13.58
CA PRO A 97 -7.44 -13.72 -14.02
C PRO A 97 -8.03 -12.64 -13.12
N VAL A 98 -7.29 -11.54 -12.98
CA VAL A 98 -7.65 -10.40 -12.11
C VAL A 98 -8.11 -9.17 -12.90
N ASP A 99 -8.23 -9.30 -14.22
CA ASP A 99 -8.51 -8.20 -15.16
C ASP A 99 -9.79 -7.45 -14.80
N ALA A 100 -10.90 -8.17 -14.57
CA ALA A 100 -12.19 -7.54 -14.24
C ALA A 100 -12.14 -6.75 -12.92
N TRP A 101 -11.34 -7.20 -11.96
CA TRP A 101 -11.15 -6.46 -10.71
C TRP A 101 -10.32 -5.20 -10.92
N MET A 102 -9.26 -5.32 -11.73
CA MET A 102 -8.41 -4.18 -12.04
C MET A 102 -9.16 -3.14 -12.88
N GLU A 103 -9.98 -3.56 -13.85
CA GLU A 103 -10.86 -2.67 -14.63
C GLU A 103 -11.79 -1.87 -13.72
N ARG A 104 -12.45 -2.53 -12.78
CA ARG A 104 -13.33 -1.84 -11.85
C ARG A 104 -12.59 -0.89 -10.91
N ALA A 105 -11.41 -1.26 -10.44
CA ALA A 105 -10.56 -0.38 -9.64
C ALA A 105 -10.07 0.83 -10.44
N GLU A 106 -9.70 0.65 -11.71
CA GLU A 106 -9.34 1.73 -12.63
C GLU A 106 -10.49 2.72 -12.80
N GLU A 107 -11.72 2.24 -13.05
CA GLU A 107 -12.92 3.10 -13.11
C GLU A 107 -13.06 3.94 -11.83
N CYS A 108 -12.95 3.31 -10.65
CA CYS A 108 -13.00 4.04 -9.37
C CYS A 108 -11.93 5.13 -9.29
N CYS A 109 -10.72 4.89 -9.79
CA CYS A 109 -9.66 5.90 -9.79
C CYS A 109 -9.96 7.05 -10.75
N LEU A 110 -10.41 6.75 -11.97
CA LEU A 110 -10.72 7.74 -12.99
C LEU A 110 -11.93 8.60 -12.62
N ASP A 111 -12.98 7.99 -12.05
CA ASP A 111 -14.19 8.69 -11.57
C ASP A 111 -13.90 9.73 -10.48
N HIS A 112 -12.78 9.58 -9.76
CA HIS A 112 -12.32 10.51 -8.73
C HIS A 112 -11.18 11.42 -9.18
N GLY A 113 -10.99 11.58 -10.49
CA GLY A 113 -10.01 12.53 -11.04
C GLY A 113 -8.58 11.99 -11.15
N GLY A 114 -8.38 10.70 -10.95
CA GLY A 114 -7.11 10.04 -11.17
C GLY A 114 -6.74 9.99 -12.65
N THR A 115 -5.46 10.04 -12.94
CA THR A 115 -4.90 9.81 -14.28
C THR A 115 -3.93 8.65 -14.24
N VAL A 116 -3.90 7.83 -15.29
CA VAL A 116 -3.01 6.67 -15.36
C VAL A 116 -1.55 7.14 -15.45
N ASP A 117 -0.72 6.73 -14.49
CA ASP A 117 0.73 6.94 -14.49
C ASP A 117 1.45 5.68 -15.00
N VAL A 118 1.12 4.53 -14.43
CA VAL A 118 1.65 3.24 -14.85
C VAL A 118 0.48 2.33 -15.21
N PRO A 119 0.29 2.02 -16.52
CA PRO A 119 -0.78 1.14 -16.96
C PRO A 119 -0.51 -0.30 -16.55
N TRP A 120 -1.57 -1.05 -16.26
CA TRP A 120 -1.48 -2.46 -15.91
C TRP A 120 -1.64 -3.41 -17.09
N ARG A 121 -2.40 -3.00 -18.16
CA ARG A 121 -2.66 -3.85 -19.33
C ARG A 121 -1.38 -4.15 -20.08
N ASP A 122 -1.15 -5.43 -20.36
CA ASP A 122 0.05 -5.93 -21.05
C ASP A 122 1.37 -5.50 -20.40
N ASN A 123 1.36 -5.24 -19.07
CA ASN A 123 2.48 -4.70 -18.33
C ASN A 123 2.75 -5.51 -17.04
N PRO A 124 3.34 -6.70 -17.14
CA PRO A 124 3.61 -7.55 -15.96
C PRO A 124 4.62 -6.90 -14.99
N ASP A 125 5.43 -5.97 -15.47
CA ASP A 125 6.47 -5.27 -14.70
C ASP A 125 6.04 -3.88 -14.21
N ALA A 126 4.75 -3.55 -14.27
CA ALA A 126 4.21 -2.26 -13.81
C ALA A 126 4.68 -1.89 -12.39
N HIS A 127 4.80 -2.86 -11.50
CA HIS A 127 5.28 -2.68 -10.13
C HIS A 127 6.74 -2.21 -10.01
N LEU A 128 7.51 -2.21 -11.09
CA LEU A 128 8.91 -1.75 -11.16
C LEU A 128 9.06 -0.42 -11.90
N GLN A 129 7.97 0.14 -12.45
CA GLN A 129 8.02 1.27 -13.37
C GLN A 129 7.57 2.58 -12.71
N GLY A 130 8.04 3.70 -13.27
CA GLY A 130 7.63 5.05 -12.91
C GLY A 130 7.73 5.35 -11.41
N ALA A 131 6.81 6.15 -10.92
CA ALA A 131 6.71 6.50 -9.50
C ALA A 131 6.41 5.28 -8.61
N VAL A 132 5.66 4.30 -9.12
CA VAL A 132 5.34 3.04 -8.43
C VAL A 132 6.61 2.26 -8.09
N GLY A 133 7.48 2.03 -9.07
CA GLY A 133 8.73 1.29 -8.88
C GLY A 133 9.73 2.04 -8.01
N ALA A 134 9.84 3.36 -8.20
CA ALA A 134 10.73 4.20 -7.41
C ALA A 134 10.31 4.19 -5.92
N TRP A 135 9.03 4.44 -5.63
CA TRP A 135 8.50 4.40 -4.27
C TRP A 135 8.64 3.00 -3.64
N ARG A 136 8.29 1.94 -4.36
CA ARG A 136 8.47 0.56 -3.89
C ARG A 136 9.92 0.27 -3.49
N THR A 137 10.87 0.71 -4.30
CA THR A 137 12.30 0.52 -4.03
C THR A 137 12.72 1.29 -2.78
N ALA A 138 12.30 2.55 -2.64
CA ALA A 138 12.57 3.37 -1.46
C ALA A 138 11.97 2.75 -0.20
N PHE A 139 10.69 2.30 -0.27
CA PHE A 139 10.00 1.65 0.84
C PHE A 139 10.72 0.39 1.33
N ILE A 140 11.19 -0.47 0.43
CA ILE A 140 11.94 -1.69 0.78
C ILE A 140 13.29 -1.36 1.42
N ARG A 141 13.92 -0.24 1.02
CA ARG A 141 15.22 0.21 1.54
C ARG A 141 15.11 1.04 2.83
N MET A 142 13.94 1.54 3.16
CA MET A 142 13.72 2.43 4.31
C MET A 142 14.31 1.91 5.64
N PRO A 143 14.19 0.61 6.01
CA PRO A 143 14.77 0.11 7.25
C PRO A 143 16.28 0.30 7.36
N TYR A 144 17.00 0.27 6.23
CA TYR A 144 18.45 0.43 6.18
C TYR A 144 18.91 1.89 6.33
N ASN A 145 18.01 2.86 6.13
CA ASN A 145 18.33 4.28 6.34
C ASN A 145 18.63 4.59 7.81
N ARG A 146 18.07 3.81 8.75
CA ARG A 146 18.30 3.96 10.18
C ARG A 146 19.79 3.85 10.54
N GLU A 147 20.52 2.95 9.89
CA GLU A 147 21.97 2.77 10.09
C GLU A 147 22.78 4.02 9.72
N GLN A 148 22.28 4.82 8.77
CA GLN A 148 22.94 6.05 8.33
C GLN A 148 22.53 7.28 9.16
N LEU A 149 21.30 7.29 9.69
CA LEU A 149 20.72 8.42 10.41
C LEU A 149 21.10 8.43 11.89
N THR A 150 21.09 7.28 12.54
CA THR A 150 21.39 7.16 13.98
C THR A 150 22.76 7.71 14.37
N PRO A 151 23.87 7.45 13.65
CA PRO A 151 25.16 8.05 13.98
C PRO A 151 25.20 9.58 13.84
N ARG A 152 24.23 10.18 13.13
CA ARG A 152 24.08 11.63 12.97
C ARG A 152 23.15 12.24 14.01
N GLY A 153 22.69 11.45 15.00
CA GLY A 153 21.76 11.90 16.04
C GLY A 153 20.32 12.03 15.55
N ILE A 154 19.98 11.47 14.39
CA ILE A 154 18.63 11.50 13.83
C ILE A 154 17.95 10.17 14.13
N ILE A 155 16.81 10.22 14.82
CA ILE A 155 15.92 9.08 15.05
C ILE A 155 14.70 9.29 14.15
N SER A 156 14.43 8.29 13.30
CA SER A 156 13.21 8.23 12.49
C SER A 156 12.40 7.02 12.94
N ASP A 157 11.14 7.25 13.24
CA ASP A 157 10.20 6.19 13.60
C ASP A 157 8.87 6.40 12.90
N THR A 158 8.04 5.36 12.90
CA THR A 158 6.71 5.38 12.30
C THR A 158 5.67 5.08 13.35
N PHE A 159 4.48 5.63 13.17
CA PHE A 159 3.31 5.23 13.92
C PHE A 159 2.16 4.95 12.94
N GLU A 160 1.26 4.08 13.34
CA GLU A 160 0.08 3.73 12.58
C GLU A 160 -1.17 4.06 13.36
N THR A 161 -2.22 4.44 12.63
CA THR A 161 -3.51 4.74 13.22
C THR A 161 -4.61 4.42 12.23
N ALA A 162 -5.86 4.44 12.68
CA ALA A 162 -7.04 4.24 11.86
C ALA A 162 -8.12 5.24 12.22
N ILE A 163 -8.87 5.67 11.22
CA ILE A 163 -10.02 6.57 11.35
C ILE A 163 -11.13 6.10 10.41
N THR A 164 -12.37 6.41 10.72
CA THR A 164 -13.50 6.17 9.82
C THR A 164 -13.50 7.16 8.67
N TRP A 165 -14.03 6.75 7.52
CA TRP A 165 -14.01 7.55 6.29
C TRP A 165 -14.69 8.91 6.42
N ASP A 166 -15.71 9.02 7.24
CA ASP A 166 -16.45 10.26 7.51
C ASP A 166 -15.64 11.30 8.31
N ARG A 167 -14.58 10.84 8.99
CA ARG A 167 -13.70 11.70 9.79
C ARG A 167 -12.29 11.83 9.21
N PHE A 168 -12.04 11.25 8.04
CA PHE A 168 -10.70 11.19 7.48
C PHE A 168 -10.14 12.60 7.17
N GLU A 169 -10.96 13.48 6.57
CA GLU A 169 -10.53 14.85 6.23
C GLU A 169 -10.23 15.71 7.47
N GLU A 170 -10.96 15.49 8.57
CA GLU A 170 -10.68 16.18 9.84
C GLU A 170 -9.38 15.68 10.50
N PHE A 171 -9.07 14.41 10.27
CA PHE A 171 -7.90 13.76 10.86
C PHE A 171 -6.59 14.14 10.16
N TYR A 172 -6.59 14.23 8.83
CA TYR A 172 -5.42 14.52 8.01
C TYR A 172 -5.08 16.00 8.03
#